data_4a073c928e0d1cef68c0c4e98fd0f53d
#
_entry.id   4a073c928e0d1cef68c0c4e98fd0f53d
#
_cell.length_a   1.000
_cell.length_b   1.000
_cell.length_c   1.000
_cell.angle_alpha   90.00
_cell.angle_beta   90.00
_cell.angle_gamma   90.00
#
_symmetry.space_group_name_H-M   'P 1'
#
loop_
_entity.id
_entity.type
_entity.pdbx_description
1 polymer ?
#
loop_
_entity_poly.entity_id
_entity_poly.type
_entity_poly.pdbx_seq_one_letter_code
_entity_poly.pdbx_strand_id
1 'polypeptide(L)'
;MNKFTSWIQGLVWLALAASPMHVSAQDTYPARPITLINPWAAGSSTDIMARAVAEQFYKQMGQSVVVVSRDGGSGVIGMTALMQAPADGLTLAFTPMTPVTIQPHHLKDLKLSPDAIQPVCGITENILGLSVRSDSPFKSLADLIATAKIKSLSYGSPGPNSAPFLAVDDLARHQKLDLVHIPFKGDAASIQELLAGRLDFATSIAASAAAQVKAGTVRLLAVASERRHPSFSDVPTLKELGIDVTQLSFAGIFAPKGTPPQVLAKLDAACAMAVKSDAVKDAAQKSNQILAYQAMPQWDKRVHDEFQKQGAAFRAAGGVRQ
;
A
#
# COMPACT_ATOMS: atom_id res chain seq x y z
N MET A 1 -7.05 -76.16 -48.71
CA MET A 1 -7.77 -75.68 -47.48
C MET A 1 -6.81 -74.93 -46.64
N ASN A 2 -7.20 -73.74 -46.17
CA ASN A 2 -6.54 -72.81 -45.23
C ASN A 2 -5.33 -71.97 -45.68
N LYS A 3 -5.61 -70.92 -46.36
CA LYS A 3 -4.74 -69.69 -46.51
C LYS A 3 -5.45 -68.38 -46.12
N PHE A 4 -6.42 -68.44 -45.21
CA PHE A 4 -7.25 -67.27 -44.84
C PHE A 4 -7.06 -66.78 -43.41
N THR A 5 -6.20 -67.36 -42.59
CA THR A 5 -6.06 -67.00 -41.14
C THR A 5 -4.84 -66.13 -40.80
N SER A 6 -4.02 -65.72 -41.79
CA SER A 6 -2.75 -64.98 -41.53
C SER A 6 -2.85 -63.45 -41.63
N TRP A 7 -3.97 -62.90 -42.05
CA TRP A 7 -4.10 -61.42 -42.33
C TRP A 7 -4.80 -60.64 -41.24
N ILE A 8 -5.42 -61.32 -40.26
CA ILE A 8 -6.16 -60.61 -39.18
C ILE A 8 -5.27 -60.30 -37.97
N GLN A 9 -4.12 -60.97 -37.78
CA GLN A 9 -3.21 -60.68 -36.67
C GLN A 9 -2.27 -59.49 -36.87
N GLY A 10 -2.11 -59.01 -38.13
CA GLY A 10 -1.27 -57.84 -38.41
C GLY A 10 -1.92 -56.46 -38.14
N LEU A 11 -3.24 -56.39 -38.08
CA LEU A 11 -3.97 -55.13 -37.94
C LEU A 11 -4.24 -54.69 -36.50
N VAL A 12 -4.05 -55.59 -35.50
CA VAL A 12 -4.31 -55.27 -34.07
C VAL A 12 -3.10 -54.59 -33.40
N TRP A 13 -1.89 -54.70 -33.95
CA TRP A 13 -0.71 -54.09 -33.35
C TRP A 13 -0.39 -52.65 -33.78
N LEU A 14 -1.13 -52.10 -34.78
CA LEU A 14 -0.89 -50.72 -35.24
C LEU A 14 -1.81 -49.69 -34.56
N ALA A 15 -2.79 -50.13 -33.75
CA ALA A 15 -3.77 -49.24 -33.09
C ALA A 15 -3.36 -48.76 -31.67
N LEU A 16 -2.23 -49.26 -31.11
CA LEU A 16 -1.82 -48.94 -29.73
C LEU A 16 -0.76 -47.80 -29.64
N ALA A 17 -0.33 -47.22 -30.75
CA ALA A 17 0.76 -46.21 -30.75
C ALA A 17 0.29 -44.73 -30.87
N ALA A 18 -1.03 -44.47 -30.86
CA ALA A 18 -1.56 -43.10 -30.87
C ALA A 18 -2.11 -42.73 -29.48
N SER A 19 -1.28 -42.82 -28.44
CA SER A 19 -1.57 -42.12 -27.19
C SER A 19 -1.45 -40.62 -27.51
N PRO A 20 -2.53 -39.81 -27.38
CA PRO A 20 -2.38 -38.38 -27.49
C PRO A 20 -1.41 -37.95 -26.39
N MET A 21 -0.21 -37.53 -26.75
CA MET A 21 0.60 -36.70 -25.88
C MET A 21 -0.25 -35.46 -25.54
N HIS A 22 -0.88 -35.50 -24.39
CA HIS A 22 -1.40 -34.30 -23.78
C HIS A 22 -0.16 -33.46 -23.46
N VAL A 23 0.26 -32.66 -24.45
CA VAL A 23 1.08 -31.48 -24.20
C VAL A 23 0.22 -30.63 -23.31
N SER A 24 0.41 -30.76 -21.99
CA SER A 24 -0.03 -29.74 -21.05
C SER A 24 0.58 -28.43 -21.59
N ALA A 25 -0.24 -27.66 -22.28
CA ALA A 25 0.05 -26.25 -22.46
C ALA A 25 0.22 -25.73 -21.03
N GLN A 26 1.47 -25.60 -20.58
CA GLN A 26 1.78 -24.84 -19.40
C GLN A 26 1.20 -23.45 -19.71
N ASP A 27 0.04 -23.16 -19.12
CA ASP A 27 -0.52 -21.83 -19.21
C ASP A 27 0.55 -20.87 -18.76
N THR A 28 1.18 -20.19 -19.73
CA THR A 28 2.26 -19.26 -19.47
C THR A 28 1.67 -18.04 -18.81
N TYR A 29 1.67 -18.05 -17.46
CA TYR A 29 1.28 -16.86 -16.72
C TYR A 29 2.33 -15.76 -16.93
N PRO A 30 1.90 -14.52 -17.19
CA PRO A 30 0.53 -14.08 -17.47
C PRO A 30 0.15 -14.30 -18.95
N ALA A 31 -1.02 -14.92 -19.21
CA ALA A 31 -1.54 -15.13 -20.56
C ALA A 31 -2.28 -13.91 -21.14
N ARG A 32 -2.65 -12.95 -20.32
CA ARG A 32 -3.41 -11.74 -20.64
C ARG A 32 -2.84 -10.55 -19.85
N PRO A 33 -3.18 -9.29 -20.24
CA PRO A 33 -2.82 -8.11 -19.46
C PRO A 33 -3.22 -8.20 -17.99
N ILE A 34 -2.34 -7.70 -17.11
CA ILE A 34 -2.57 -7.61 -15.67
C ILE A 34 -3.19 -6.25 -15.36
N THR A 35 -4.21 -6.22 -14.50
CA THR A 35 -4.73 -5.00 -13.89
C THR A 35 -4.08 -4.80 -12.53
N LEU A 36 -3.42 -3.65 -12.32
CA LEU A 36 -2.88 -3.25 -11.02
C LEU A 36 -3.75 -2.13 -10.44
N ILE A 37 -4.58 -2.47 -9.46
CA ILE A 37 -5.43 -1.51 -8.76
C ILE A 37 -4.56 -0.63 -7.86
N ASN A 38 -4.67 0.69 -8.03
CA ASN A 38 -4.23 1.68 -7.06
C ASN A 38 -5.46 2.17 -6.28
N PRO A 39 -5.63 1.86 -4.99
CA PRO A 39 -6.80 2.28 -4.20
C PRO A 39 -6.76 3.75 -3.76
N TRP A 40 -5.92 4.57 -4.39
CA TRP A 40 -5.72 5.99 -4.07
C TRP A 40 -5.81 6.84 -5.33
N ALA A 41 -5.93 8.16 -5.14
CA ALA A 41 -6.06 9.10 -6.25
C ALA A 41 -4.89 8.98 -7.24
N ALA A 42 -5.17 9.15 -8.51
CA ALA A 42 -4.16 9.26 -9.55
C ALA A 42 -3.21 10.44 -9.27
N GLY A 43 -1.91 10.27 -9.55
CA GLY A 43 -0.87 11.26 -9.25
C GLY A 43 -0.39 11.28 -7.81
N SER A 44 -0.96 10.46 -6.91
CA SER A 44 -0.42 10.28 -5.56
C SER A 44 0.95 9.59 -5.58
N SER A 45 1.71 9.70 -4.48
CA SER A 45 2.98 8.98 -4.34
C SER A 45 2.82 7.46 -4.53
N THR A 46 1.69 6.91 -4.12
CA THR A 46 1.35 5.49 -4.35
C THR A 46 1.13 5.20 -5.84
N ASP A 47 0.45 6.09 -6.57
CA ASP A 47 0.22 5.93 -8.02
C ASP A 47 1.54 5.99 -8.82
N ILE A 48 2.44 6.91 -8.46
CA ILE A 48 3.76 7.02 -9.09
C ILE A 48 4.53 5.70 -8.94
N MET A 49 4.55 5.14 -7.73
CA MET A 49 5.21 3.85 -7.48
C MET A 49 4.52 2.68 -8.18
N ALA A 50 3.17 2.63 -8.16
CA ALA A 50 2.41 1.59 -8.85
C ALA A 50 2.74 1.56 -10.35
N ARG A 51 2.84 2.72 -11.00
CA ARG A 51 3.19 2.82 -12.44
C ARG A 51 4.62 2.37 -12.72
N ALA A 52 5.58 2.75 -11.88
CA ALA A 52 6.96 2.32 -12.04
C ALA A 52 7.11 0.80 -11.85
N VAL A 53 6.42 0.22 -10.88
CA VAL A 53 6.39 -1.24 -10.67
C VAL A 53 5.69 -1.94 -11.83
N ALA A 54 4.56 -1.42 -12.31
CA ALA A 54 3.81 -1.96 -13.45
C ALA A 54 4.68 -2.02 -14.72
N GLU A 55 5.46 -0.99 -15.01
CA GLU A 55 6.39 -0.97 -16.13
C GLU A 55 7.47 -2.07 -16.01
N GLN A 56 8.00 -2.29 -14.81
CA GLN A 56 8.99 -3.36 -14.60
C GLN A 56 8.37 -4.75 -14.70
N PHE A 57 7.14 -4.93 -14.21
CA PHE A 57 6.40 -6.18 -14.37
C PHE A 57 6.16 -6.48 -15.87
N TYR A 58 5.80 -5.48 -16.67
CA TYR A 58 5.69 -5.63 -18.11
C TYR A 58 7.00 -6.11 -18.74
N LYS A 59 8.13 -5.45 -18.42
CA LYS A 59 9.46 -5.81 -18.96
C LYS A 59 9.88 -7.25 -18.62
N GLN A 60 9.46 -7.74 -17.45
CA GLN A 60 9.84 -9.07 -16.97
C GLN A 60 8.91 -10.17 -17.45
N MET A 61 7.62 -9.88 -17.55
CA MET A 61 6.60 -10.90 -17.83
C MET A 61 6.06 -10.86 -19.25
N GLY A 62 6.42 -9.84 -20.05
CA GLY A 62 6.02 -9.71 -21.45
C GLY A 62 4.54 -9.37 -21.67
N GLN A 63 3.78 -9.13 -20.60
CA GLN A 63 2.38 -8.76 -20.68
C GLN A 63 2.14 -7.38 -20.07
N SER A 64 1.26 -6.61 -20.72
CA SER A 64 0.88 -5.28 -20.28
C SER A 64 0.35 -5.28 -18.84
N VAL A 65 0.77 -4.31 -18.02
CA VAL A 65 0.27 -4.10 -16.66
C VAL A 65 -0.37 -2.72 -16.60
N VAL A 66 -1.70 -2.69 -16.49
CA VAL A 66 -2.49 -1.46 -16.53
C VAL A 66 -2.82 -1.00 -15.11
N VAL A 67 -2.35 0.19 -14.73
CA VAL A 67 -2.69 0.78 -13.42
C VAL A 67 -4.04 1.46 -13.50
N VAL A 68 -4.96 1.05 -12.62
CA VAL A 68 -6.32 1.58 -12.52
C VAL A 68 -6.54 2.16 -11.12
N SER A 69 -6.78 3.47 -11.03
CA SER A 69 -7.11 4.11 -9.75
C SER A 69 -8.57 3.83 -9.37
N ARG A 70 -8.78 3.31 -8.14
CA ARG A 70 -10.09 3.08 -7.51
C ARG A 70 -10.06 3.61 -6.08
N ASP A 71 -10.08 4.92 -5.96
CA ASP A 71 -9.96 5.63 -4.67
C ASP A 71 -11.28 5.65 -3.88
N GLY A 72 -11.15 5.89 -2.59
CA GLY A 72 -12.26 6.10 -1.65
C GLY A 72 -12.26 5.16 -0.45
N GLY A 73 -12.88 5.60 0.64
CA GLY A 73 -12.97 4.86 1.89
C GLY A 73 -11.60 4.47 2.47
N SER A 74 -10.60 5.36 2.39
CA SER A 74 -9.22 5.07 2.81
C SER A 74 -8.65 3.81 2.15
N GLY A 75 -8.97 3.58 0.86
CA GLY A 75 -8.51 2.46 0.06
C GLY A 75 -9.43 1.23 0.07
N VAL A 76 -10.49 1.23 0.87
CA VAL A 76 -11.41 0.08 1.00
C VAL A 76 -12.11 -0.26 -0.33
N ILE A 77 -12.50 0.76 -1.12
CA ILE A 77 -13.21 0.53 -2.40
C ILE A 77 -12.32 -0.28 -3.36
N GLY A 78 -11.07 0.13 -3.55
CA GLY A 78 -10.14 -0.58 -4.43
C GLY A 78 -9.80 -1.99 -3.93
N MET A 79 -9.60 -2.16 -2.63
CA MET A 79 -9.28 -3.46 -2.05
C MET A 79 -10.48 -4.42 -2.02
N THR A 80 -11.70 -3.91 -1.88
CA THR A 80 -12.91 -4.72 -2.05
C THR A 80 -13.03 -5.22 -3.50
N ALA A 81 -12.68 -4.38 -4.48
CA ALA A 81 -12.64 -4.83 -5.88
C ALA A 81 -11.57 -5.90 -6.13
N LEU A 82 -10.40 -5.81 -5.49
CA LEU A 82 -9.40 -6.88 -5.53
C LEU A 82 -9.94 -8.20 -4.93
N MET A 83 -10.56 -8.13 -3.75
CA MET A 83 -11.09 -9.30 -3.06
C MET A 83 -12.15 -10.05 -3.87
N GLN A 84 -12.89 -9.33 -4.73
CA GLN A 84 -13.93 -9.89 -5.61
C GLN A 84 -13.40 -10.37 -6.96
N ALA A 85 -12.14 -10.10 -7.29
CA ALA A 85 -11.53 -10.49 -8.56
C ALA A 85 -11.20 -12.00 -8.59
N PRO A 86 -11.14 -12.62 -9.80
CA PRO A 86 -10.68 -14.00 -9.95
C PRO A 86 -9.27 -14.19 -9.37
N ALA A 87 -9.05 -15.34 -8.73
CA ALA A 87 -7.76 -15.69 -8.14
C ALA A 87 -6.78 -16.28 -9.17
N ASP A 88 -6.68 -15.66 -10.35
CA ASP A 88 -5.81 -16.06 -11.46
C ASP A 88 -4.50 -15.25 -11.54
N GLY A 89 -4.32 -14.28 -10.64
CA GLY A 89 -3.15 -13.39 -10.60
C GLY A 89 -3.18 -12.26 -11.63
N LEU A 90 -4.26 -12.12 -12.43
CA LEU A 90 -4.37 -11.07 -13.45
C LEU A 90 -5.00 -9.77 -12.90
N THR A 91 -5.46 -9.79 -11.66
CA THR A 91 -5.83 -8.59 -10.92
C THR A 91 -5.02 -8.53 -9.64
N LEU A 92 -4.27 -7.45 -9.47
CA LEU A 92 -3.41 -7.18 -8.31
C LEU A 92 -3.78 -5.81 -7.74
N ALA A 93 -3.33 -5.53 -6.52
CA ALA A 93 -3.36 -4.17 -5.97
C ALA A 93 -1.99 -3.77 -5.44
N PHE A 94 -1.62 -2.50 -5.61
CA PHE A 94 -0.51 -1.86 -4.91
C PHE A 94 -1.07 -0.82 -3.95
N THR A 95 -0.86 -1.00 -2.66
CA THR A 95 -1.44 -0.12 -1.64
C THR A 95 -0.59 -0.04 -0.37
N PRO A 96 -0.63 1.10 0.35
CA PRO A 96 -0.32 1.17 1.77
C PRO A 96 -1.22 0.24 2.58
N MET A 97 -0.78 -0.13 3.76
CA MET A 97 -1.44 -1.11 4.65
C MET A 97 -2.83 -0.70 5.15
N THR A 98 -3.16 0.60 5.17
CA THR A 98 -4.38 1.15 5.79
C THR A 98 -5.66 0.35 5.52
N PRO A 99 -6.03 0.04 4.27
CA PRO A 99 -7.29 -0.66 4.01
C PRO A 99 -7.30 -2.10 4.53
N VAL A 100 -6.13 -2.72 4.69
CA VAL A 100 -5.99 -4.14 5.05
C VAL A 100 -5.82 -4.34 6.56
N THR A 101 -5.05 -3.44 7.23
CA THR A 101 -4.65 -3.65 8.63
C THR A 101 -5.34 -2.70 9.61
N ILE A 102 -5.91 -1.61 9.15
CA ILE A 102 -6.53 -0.59 10.00
C ILE A 102 -8.05 -0.58 9.82
N GLN A 103 -8.54 -0.37 8.60
CA GLN A 103 -9.98 -0.21 8.32
C GLN A 103 -10.87 -1.35 8.83
N PRO A 104 -10.45 -2.63 8.81
CA PRO A 104 -11.26 -3.73 9.32
C PRO A 104 -11.59 -3.64 10.81
N HIS A 105 -10.78 -2.91 11.59
CA HIS A 105 -11.05 -2.71 13.01
C HIS A 105 -12.06 -1.58 13.26
N HIS A 106 -12.15 -0.62 12.35
CA HIS A 106 -12.98 0.57 12.48
C HIS A 106 -14.35 0.46 11.80
N LEU A 107 -14.44 -0.28 10.70
CA LEU A 107 -15.66 -0.41 9.91
C LEU A 107 -16.42 -1.69 10.28
N LYS A 108 -17.70 -1.53 10.63
CA LYS A 108 -18.60 -2.66 10.84
C LYS A 108 -18.85 -3.38 9.51
N ASP A 109 -18.96 -4.69 9.57
CA ASP A 109 -19.27 -5.58 8.45
C ASP A 109 -18.25 -5.59 7.29
N LEU A 110 -17.11 -4.91 7.41
CA LEU A 110 -16.03 -5.00 6.44
C LEU A 110 -15.37 -6.38 6.50
N LYS A 111 -15.50 -7.15 5.42
CA LYS A 111 -14.93 -8.51 5.30
C LYS A 111 -13.46 -8.51 4.86
N LEU A 112 -12.90 -7.35 4.56
CA LEU A 112 -11.49 -7.22 4.19
C LEU A 112 -10.60 -7.47 5.42
N SER A 113 -9.63 -8.34 5.27
CA SER A 113 -8.62 -8.66 6.30
C SER A 113 -7.40 -9.27 5.60
N PRO A 114 -6.26 -9.43 6.28
CA PRO A 114 -5.13 -10.18 5.72
C PRO A 114 -5.51 -11.59 5.23
N ASP A 115 -6.44 -12.27 5.93
CA ASP A 115 -6.89 -13.61 5.55
C ASP A 115 -7.81 -13.65 4.32
N ALA A 116 -8.45 -12.52 3.96
CA ALA A 116 -9.37 -12.41 2.84
C ALA A 116 -8.68 -12.11 1.50
N ILE A 117 -7.39 -11.77 1.53
CA ILE A 117 -6.55 -11.47 0.36
C ILE A 117 -5.21 -12.18 0.51
N GLN A 118 -4.35 -12.08 -0.49
CA GLN A 118 -3.03 -12.68 -0.48
C GLN A 118 -1.94 -11.59 -0.57
N PRO A 119 -1.19 -11.30 0.52
CA PRO A 119 0.00 -10.48 0.44
C PRO A 119 1.06 -11.15 -0.45
N VAL A 120 1.64 -10.42 -1.41
CA VAL A 120 2.62 -10.93 -2.37
C VAL A 120 4.03 -10.46 -2.03
N CYS A 121 4.24 -9.15 -1.96
CA CYS A 121 5.54 -8.58 -1.62
C CYS A 121 5.40 -7.18 -1.03
N GLY A 122 6.32 -6.79 -0.14
CA GLY A 122 6.52 -5.40 0.28
C GLY A 122 7.42 -4.65 -0.69
N ILE A 123 7.11 -3.39 -0.97
CA ILE A 123 7.87 -2.55 -1.92
C ILE A 123 8.43 -1.31 -1.23
N THR A 124 7.60 -0.59 -0.46
CA THR A 124 8.00 0.67 0.17
C THR A 124 7.68 0.70 1.65
N GLU A 125 8.46 1.48 2.37
CA GLU A 125 8.16 1.93 3.71
C GLU A 125 7.81 3.42 3.66
N ASN A 126 6.74 3.83 4.35
CA ASN A 126 6.27 5.19 4.36
C ASN A 126 6.43 5.79 5.76
N ILE A 127 7.08 6.92 5.84
CA ILE A 127 7.20 7.71 7.05
C ILE A 127 6.12 8.79 7.03
N LEU A 128 5.35 8.88 8.12
CA LEU A 128 4.27 9.85 8.27
C LEU A 128 4.81 11.16 8.83
N GLY A 129 4.32 12.28 8.31
CA GLY A 129 4.77 13.61 8.70
C GLY A 129 3.63 14.52 9.10
N LEU A 130 3.90 15.41 10.05
CA LEU A 130 3.04 16.52 10.44
C LEU A 130 3.59 17.77 9.78
N SER A 131 2.76 18.47 8.99
CA SER A 131 3.16 19.60 8.18
C SER A 131 2.29 20.84 8.44
N VAL A 132 2.92 22.01 8.34
CA VAL A 132 2.27 23.33 8.42
C VAL A 132 2.69 24.17 7.23
N ARG A 133 1.96 25.24 6.93
CA ARG A 133 2.46 26.28 6.01
C ARG A 133 3.74 26.92 6.56
N SER A 134 4.66 27.27 5.71
CA SER A 134 5.93 27.89 6.13
C SER A 134 5.75 29.25 6.81
N ASP A 135 4.71 30.00 6.45
CA ASP A 135 4.34 31.28 7.07
C ASP A 135 3.51 31.13 8.36
N SER A 136 3.12 29.89 8.71
CA SER A 136 2.43 29.58 9.96
C SER A 136 3.22 30.05 11.18
N PRO A 137 2.54 30.47 12.28
CA PRO A 137 3.19 30.78 13.55
C PRO A 137 3.92 29.54 14.15
N PHE A 138 3.53 28.33 13.76
CA PHE A 138 4.14 27.08 14.28
C PHE A 138 5.50 26.84 13.62
N LYS A 139 6.58 27.09 14.36
CA LYS A 139 7.94 26.83 13.89
C LYS A 139 8.47 25.47 14.33
N SER A 140 7.84 24.90 15.35
CA SER A 140 8.15 23.59 15.93
C SER A 140 6.87 22.85 16.30
N LEU A 141 6.96 21.54 16.56
CA LEU A 141 5.85 20.76 17.12
C LEU A 141 5.44 21.29 18.51
N ALA A 142 6.39 21.80 19.29
CA ALA A 142 6.10 22.39 20.59
C ALA A 142 5.18 23.60 20.51
N ASP A 143 5.37 24.48 19.52
CA ASP A 143 4.50 25.64 19.29
C ASP A 143 3.06 25.21 18.95
N LEU A 144 2.94 24.19 18.09
CA LEU A 144 1.64 23.62 17.72
C LEU A 144 0.93 23.03 18.94
N ILE A 145 1.63 22.20 19.72
CA ILE A 145 1.09 21.60 20.95
C ILE A 145 0.70 22.67 21.98
N ALA A 146 1.55 23.67 22.20
CA ALA A 146 1.26 24.74 23.13
C ALA A 146 -0.03 25.50 22.74
N THR A 147 -0.20 25.79 21.46
CA THR A 147 -1.41 26.43 20.93
C THR A 147 -2.63 25.51 21.03
N ALA A 148 -2.48 24.23 20.69
CA ALA A 148 -3.56 23.25 20.74
C ALA A 148 -4.08 22.97 22.17
N LYS A 149 -3.30 23.29 23.20
CA LYS A 149 -3.74 23.23 24.61
C LYS A 149 -4.64 24.41 25.02
N ILE A 150 -4.63 25.50 24.24
CA ILE A 150 -5.37 26.72 24.55
C ILE A 150 -6.62 26.85 23.66
N LYS A 151 -6.52 26.43 22.40
CA LYS A 151 -7.63 26.43 21.43
C LYS A 151 -7.59 25.19 20.55
N SER A 152 -8.76 24.75 20.13
CA SER A 152 -8.86 23.67 19.16
C SER A 152 -8.22 24.05 17.82
N LEU A 153 -7.44 23.15 17.22
CA LEU A 153 -6.81 23.30 15.92
C LEU A 153 -7.40 22.33 14.90
N SER A 154 -7.56 22.79 13.67
CA SER A 154 -8.04 21.96 12.56
C SER A 154 -6.89 21.25 11.87
N TYR A 155 -7.09 19.98 11.47
CA TYR A 155 -6.11 19.29 10.67
C TYR A 155 -6.72 18.43 9.58
N GLY A 156 -5.98 18.30 8.47
CA GLY A 156 -6.33 17.43 7.36
C GLY A 156 -5.57 16.12 7.37
N SER A 157 -6.23 15.06 6.92
CA SER A 157 -5.61 13.75 6.64
C SER A 157 -6.17 13.13 5.37
N PRO A 158 -5.52 12.07 4.80
CA PRO A 158 -6.00 11.39 3.58
C PRO A 158 -7.27 10.56 3.78
N GLY A 159 -7.90 10.64 4.94
CA GLY A 159 -9.17 9.99 5.24
C GLY A 159 -9.26 9.53 6.70
N PRO A 160 -10.48 9.23 7.15
CA PRO A 160 -10.70 8.75 8.52
C PRO A 160 -10.01 7.39 8.71
N ASN A 161 -9.47 7.19 9.90
CA ASN A 161 -8.77 5.95 10.28
C ASN A 161 -7.65 5.55 9.31
N SER A 162 -7.04 6.51 8.59
CA SER A 162 -5.81 6.30 7.84
C SER A 162 -4.60 6.28 8.78
N ALA A 163 -3.47 5.69 8.37
CA ALA A 163 -2.26 5.73 9.20
C ALA A 163 -1.82 7.15 9.58
N PRO A 164 -1.85 8.16 8.68
CA PRO A 164 -1.61 9.55 9.06
C PRO A 164 -2.61 10.09 10.08
N PHE A 165 -3.92 9.78 9.91
CA PHE A 165 -4.92 10.15 10.92
C PHE A 165 -4.58 9.57 12.29
N LEU A 166 -4.28 8.27 12.36
CA LEU A 166 -3.97 7.59 13.62
C LEU A 166 -2.72 8.15 14.29
N ALA A 167 -1.72 8.59 13.53
CA ALA A 167 -0.53 9.23 14.09
C ALA A 167 -0.88 10.52 14.86
N VAL A 168 -1.83 11.31 14.35
CA VAL A 168 -2.31 12.53 15.03
C VAL A 168 -3.27 12.19 16.16
N ASP A 169 -4.12 11.20 16.00
CA ASP A 169 -5.03 10.73 17.06
C ASP A 169 -4.25 10.21 18.27
N ASP A 170 -3.19 9.43 18.05
CA ASP A 170 -2.28 8.97 19.09
C ASP A 170 -1.55 10.15 19.75
N LEU A 171 -1.05 11.12 18.96
CA LEU A 171 -0.45 12.34 19.48
C LEU A 171 -1.43 13.14 20.33
N ALA A 172 -2.67 13.32 19.84
CA ALA A 172 -3.71 14.07 20.55
C ALA A 172 -4.06 13.41 21.89
N ARG A 173 -4.20 12.08 21.93
CA ARG A 173 -4.42 11.34 23.17
C ARG A 173 -3.25 11.46 24.16
N HIS A 174 -2.02 11.30 23.65
CA HIS A 174 -0.82 11.38 24.47
C HIS A 174 -0.62 12.77 25.10
N GLN A 175 -0.91 13.83 24.33
CA GLN A 175 -0.75 15.22 24.76
C GLN A 175 -2.03 15.85 25.33
N LYS A 176 -3.16 15.12 25.34
CA LYS A 176 -4.51 15.58 25.76
C LYS A 176 -4.96 16.83 25.00
N LEU A 177 -4.89 16.76 23.66
CA LEU A 177 -5.27 17.86 22.77
C LEU A 177 -6.69 17.66 22.25
N ASP A 178 -7.40 18.78 22.07
CA ASP A 178 -8.67 18.83 21.34
C ASP A 178 -8.38 19.31 19.91
N LEU A 179 -8.54 18.41 18.91
CA LEU A 179 -8.25 18.67 17.51
C LEU A 179 -9.46 18.36 16.63
N VAL A 180 -9.72 19.22 15.64
CA VAL A 180 -10.79 19.04 14.65
C VAL A 180 -10.23 18.36 13.41
N HIS A 181 -10.61 17.10 13.19
CA HIS A 181 -10.22 16.36 11.99
C HIS A 181 -11.08 16.69 10.78
N ILE A 182 -10.45 17.00 9.64
CA ILE A 182 -11.09 17.22 8.34
C ILE A 182 -10.55 16.16 7.36
N PRO A 183 -11.36 15.17 6.99
CA PRO A 183 -10.94 14.10 6.09
C PRO A 183 -10.95 14.53 4.62
N PHE A 184 -9.94 14.10 3.85
CA PHE A 184 -9.81 14.32 2.42
C PHE A 184 -9.64 13.00 1.65
N LYS A 185 -9.81 13.07 0.31
CA LYS A 185 -9.55 11.93 -0.57
C LYS A 185 -8.06 11.85 -0.93
N GLY A 186 -7.21 11.53 0.05
CA GLY A 186 -5.77 11.37 -0.11
C GLY A 186 -4.94 12.59 0.32
N ASP A 187 -3.61 12.39 0.38
CA ASP A 187 -2.64 13.35 0.88
C ASP A 187 -2.63 14.67 0.09
N ALA A 188 -2.71 14.59 -1.25
CA ALA A 188 -2.59 15.76 -2.12
C ALA A 188 -3.71 16.78 -1.84
N ALA A 189 -4.95 16.32 -1.67
CA ALA A 189 -6.08 17.20 -1.36
C ALA A 189 -5.90 17.87 0.01
N SER A 190 -5.47 17.12 1.02
CA SER A 190 -5.18 17.67 2.35
C SER A 190 -4.07 18.72 2.32
N ILE A 191 -2.99 18.47 1.58
CA ILE A 191 -1.87 19.42 1.43
C ILE A 191 -2.30 20.69 0.70
N GLN A 192 -3.16 20.58 -0.33
CA GLN A 192 -3.69 21.77 -1.02
C GLN A 192 -4.56 22.63 -0.12
N GLU A 193 -5.40 22.05 0.72
CA GLU A 193 -6.20 22.77 1.70
C GLU A 193 -5.33 23.45 2.77
N LEU A 194 -4.24 22.79 3.17
CA LEU A 194 -3.22 23.40 4.04
C LEU A 194 -2.61 24.64 3.37
N LEU A 195 -2.15 24.51 2.11
CA LEU A 195 -1.56 25.63 1.36
C LEU A 195 -2.55 26.81 1.17
N ALA A 196 -3.82 26.50 1.02
CA ALA A 196 -4.89 27.51 0.93
C ALA A 196 -5.20 28.19 2.29
N GLY A 197 -4.57 27.75 3.39
CA GLY A 197 -4.77 28.32 4.73
C GLY A 197 -6.10 27.93 5.38
N ARG A 198 -6.75 26.88 4.91
CA ARG A 198 -8.01 26.36 5.47
C ARG A 198 -7.81 25.33 6.59
N LEU A 199 -6.57 24.96 6.85
CA LEU A 199 -6.15 24.04 7.90
C LEU A 199 -5.03 24.68 8.71
N ASP A 200 -4.99 24.41 10.01
CA ASP A 200 -3.88 24.79 10.87
C ASP A 200 -2.65 23.92 10.59
N PHE A 201 -2.85 22.62 10.36
CA PHE A 201 -1.81 21.68 9.96
C PHE A 201 -2.39 20.51 9.13
N ALA A 202 -1.52 19.69 8.56
CA ALA A 202 -1.90 18.46 7.86
C ALA A 202 -0.99 17.31 8.28
N THR A 203 -1.54 16.10 8.19
CA THR A 203 -0.78 14.87 8.32
C THR A 203 -0.90 14.03 7.05
N SER A 204 0.22 13.49 6.58
CA SER A 204 0.32 12.74 5.33
C SER A 204 1.50 11.79 5.37
N ILE A 205 1.67 10.97 4.35
CA ILE A 205 3.00 10.41 4.06
C ILE A 205 3.93 11.60 3.82
N ALA A 206 5.05 11.68 4.53
CA ALA A 206 6.00 12.81 4.46
C ALA A 206 6.47 13.09 3.02
N ALA A 207 6.62 12.02 2.23
CA ALA A 207 6.94 12.08 0.82
C ALA A 207 5.92 12.88 -0.01
N SER A 208 4.64 12.86 0.36
CA SER A 208 3.57 13.56 -0.37
C SER A 208 3.69 15.08 -0.27
N ALA A 209 4.36 15.60 0.76
CA ALA A 209 4.61 17.03 0.95
C ALA A 209 5.99 17.50 0.42
N ALA A 210 6.81 16.57 -0.13
CA ALA A 210 8.21 16.84 -0.43
C ALA A 210 8.45 17.99 -1.40
N ALA A 211 7.63 18.11 -2.45
CA ALA A 211 7.75 19.21 -3.42
C ALA A 211 7.53 20.57 -2.75
N GLN A 212 6.53 20.67 -1.88
CA GLN A 212 6.17 21.87 -1.14
C GLN A 212 7.20 22.21 -0.06
N VAL A 213 7.78 21.20 0.59
CA VAL A 213 8.88 21.38 1.55
C VAL A 213 10.11 21.93 0.81
N LYS A 214 10.46 21.34 -0.35
CA LYS A 214 11.58 21.81 -1.18
C LYS A 214 11.35 23.23 -1.71
N ALA A 215 10.10 23.58 -2.06
CA ALA A 215 9.72 24.91 -2.49
C ALA A 215 9.64 25.93 -1.34
N GLY A 216 9.81 25.50 -0.09
CA GLY A 216 9.73 26.36 1.09
C GLY A 216 8.31 26.87 1.43
N THR A 217 7.25 26.27 0.86
CA THR A 217 5.85 26.65 1.12
C THR A 217 5.23 25.86 2.26
N VAL A 218 5.78 24.69 2.58
CA VAL A 218 5.39 23.82 3.70
C VAL A 218 6.60 23.53 4.55
N ARG A 219 6.39 23.38 5.86
CA ARG A 219 7.38 22.92 6.84
C ARG A 219 6.87 21.62 7.47
N LEU A 220 7.72 20.61 7.53
CA LEU A 220 7.52 19.43 8.37
C LEU A 220 7.94 19.75 9.80
N LEU A 221 7.08 19.52 10.78
CA LEU A 221 7.36 19.76 12.20
C LEU A 221 7.93 18.52 12.88
N ALA A 222 7.44 17.35 12.52
CA ALA A 222 7.88 16.06 13.05
C ALA A 222 7.48 14.90 12.13
N VAL A 223 8.09 13.75 12.32
CA VAL A 223 7.69 12.47 11.70
C VAL A 223 7.33 11.44 12.79
N ALA A 224 6.30 10.63 12.49
CA ALA A 224 5.80 9.59 13.41
C ALA A 224 6.43 8.23 13.09
N SER A 225 7.75 8.12 13.21
CA SER A 225 8.52 6.91 12.91
C SER A 225 9.64 6.69 13.92
N GLU A 226 10.21 5.48 13.95
CA GLU A 226 11.37 5.16 14.82
C GLU A 226 12.66 5.91 14.41
N ARG A 227 12.74 6.34 13.16
CA ARG A 227 13.90 7.03 12.59
C ARG A 227 13.48 8.20 11.74
N ARG A 228 14.35 9.20 11.59
CA ARG A 228 14.13 10.33 10.71
C ARG A 228 14.01 9.89 9.25
N HIS A 229 13.28 10.65 8.47
CA HIS A 229 13.15 10.38 7.03
C HIS A 229 14.48 10.72 6.32
N PRO A 230 15.04 9.84 5.47
CA PRO A 230 16.32 10.10 4.80
C PRO A 230 16.38 11.40 4.01
N SER A 231 15.28 11.78 3.33
CA SER A 231 15.20 13.03 2.57
C SER A 231 14.84 14.26 3.42
N PHE A 232 14.56 14.09 4.71
CA PHE A 232 14.22 15.15 5.67
C PHE A 232 14.96 14.92 6.98
N SER A 233 16.28 14.76 6.90
CA SER A 233 17.14 14.40 8.04
C SER A 233 17.11 15.41 9.19
N ASP A 234 16.74 16.67 8.90
CA ASP A 234 16.64 17.73 9.91
C ASP A 234 15.31 17.69 10.68
N VAL A 235 14.31 16.92 10.19
CA VAL A 235 12.99 16.82 10.83
C VAL A 235 13.04 15.74 11.92
N PRO A 236 12.77 16.09 13.19
CA PRO A 236 12.83 15.14 14.30
C PRO A 236 11.68 14.13 14.26
N THR A 237 11.86 12.97 14.87
CA THR A 237 10.77 12.04 15.17
C THR A 237 9.99 12.52 16.40
N LEU A 238 8.71 12.07 16.53
CA LEU A 238 7.93 12.32 17.75
C LEU A 238 8.65 11.76 18.98
N LYS A 239 9.32 10.61 18.84
CA LYS A 239 10.07 9.96 19.90
C LYS A 239 11.30 10.78 20.36
N GLU A 240 12.04 11.39 19.43
CA GLU A 240 13.13 12.33 19.75
C GLU A 240 12.62 13.58 20.49
N LEU A 241 11.36 13.96 20.28
CA LEU A 241 10.70 15.05 20.99
C LEU A 241 10.06 14.63 22.32
N GLY A 242 10.31 13.40 22.80
CA GLY A 242 9.78 12.87 24.06
C GLY A 242 8.33 12.38 23.98
N ILE A 243 7.79 12.19 22.78
CA ILE A 243 6.42 11.74 22.55
C ILE A 243 6.48 10.30 22.00
N ASP A 244 6.12 9.32 22.85
CA ASP A 244 6.17 7.90 22.47
C ASP A 244 4.98 7.50 21.57
N VAL A 245 4.99 8.08 20.37
CA VAL A 245 4.03 7.80 19.31
C VAL A 245 4.79 7.40 18.05
N THR A 246 4.51 6.21 17.57
CA THR A 246 5.07 5.67 16.33
C THR A 246 3.99 4.96 15.55
N GLN A 247 3.75 5.42 14.33
CA GLN A 247 2.87 4.78 13.37
C GLN A 247 3.67 4.30 12.15
N LEU A 248 3.62 3.00 11.90
CA LEU A 248 4.22 2.41 10.72
C LEU A 248 3.28 2.53 9.54
N SER A 249 3.83 2.83 8.38
CA SER A 249 3.14 2.69 7.12
C SER A 249 4.09 2.02 6.13
N PHE A 250 3.61 1.03 5.42
CA PHE A 250 4.34 0.33 4.39
C PHE A 250 3.38 -0.05 3.27
N ALA A 251 3.89 -0.21 2.06
CA ALA A 251 3.08 -0.53 0.90
C ALA A 251 3.67 -1.69 0.11
N GLY A 252 2.81 -2.44 -0.55
CA GLY A 252 3.21 -3.57 -1.35
C GLY A 252 2.10 -4.09 -2.26
N ILE A 253 2.39 -5.23 -2.87
CA ILE A 253 1.50 -5.92 -3.79
C ILE A 253 0.64 -6.93 -3.04
N PHE A 254 -0.63 -6.96 -3.42
CA PHE A 254 -1.62 -7.92 -2.96
C PHE A 254 -2.32 -8.57 -4.15
N ALA A 255 -2.73 -9.81 -3.99
CA ALA A 255 -3.51 -10.60 -4.94
C ALA A 255 -4.81 -11.11 -4.29
N PRO A 256 -5.79 -11.58 -5.07
CA PRO A 256 -6.95 -12.28 -4.52
C PRO A 256 -6.56 -13.54 -3.74
N LYS A 257 -7.29 -13.86 -2.69
CA LYS A 257 -7.08 -15.10 -1.92
C LYS A 257 -7.28 -16.32 -2.83
N GLY A 258 -6.39 -17.30 -2.71
CA GLY A 258 -6.43 -18.51 -3.53
C GLY A 258 -5.67 -18.40 -4.85
N THR A 259 -4.97 -17.31 -5.12
CA THR A 259 -4.04 -17.20 -6.27
C THR A 259 -3.01 -18.34 -6.22
N PRO A 260 -2.80 -19.09 -7.33
CA PRO A 260 -1.94 -20.27 -7.33
C PRO A 260 -0.50 -20.00 -6.87
N PRO A 261 0.12 -20.91 -6.08
CA PRO A 261 1.46 -20.69 -5.55
C PRO A 261 2.54 -20.40 -6.59
N GLN A 262 2.46 -21.03 -7.78
CA GLN A 262 3.38 -20.77 -8.87
C GLN A 262 3.25 -19.37 -9.45
N VAL A 263 2.04 -18.81 -9.45
CA VAL A 263 1.76 -17.42 -9.87
C VAL A 263 2.34 -16.45 -8.83
N LEU A 264 2.08 -16.72 -7.54
CA LEU A 264 2.61 -15.91 -6.44
C LEU A 264 4.13 -15.87 -6.44
N ALA A 265 4.78 -17.01 -6.67
CA ALA A 265 6.24 -17.07 -6.75
C ALA A 265 6.81 -16.22 -7.91
N LYS A 266 6.15 -16.24 -9.09
CA LYS A 266 6.53 -15.38 -10.23
C LYS A 266 6.34 -13.90 -9.90
N LEU A 267 5.25 -13.54 -9.24
CA LEU A 267 4.97 -12.16 -8.84
C LEU A 267 5.98 -11.66 -7.80
N ASP A 268 6.31 -12.47 -6.78
CA ASP A 268 7.32 -12.11 -5.77
C ASP A 268 8.71 -11.93 -6.39
N ALA A 269 9.10 -12.83 -7.31
CA ALA A 269 10.34 -12.66 -8.07
C ALA A 269 10.34 -11.37 -8.91
N ALA A 270 9.21 -11.04 -9.54
CA ALA A 270 9.06 -9.79 -10.29
C ALA A 270 9.18 -8.56 -9.39
N CYS A 271 8.62 -8.60 -8.16
CA CYS A 271 8.82 -7.56 -7.16
C CYS A 271 10.30 -7.36 -6.81
N ALA A 272 11.01 -8.47 -6.51
CA ALA A 272 12.44 -8.44 -6.15
C ALA A 272 13.32 -7.81 -7.25
N MET A 273 12.96 -8.04 -8.51
CA MET A 273 13.66 -7.42 -9.64
C MET A 273 13.22 -5.96 -9.85
N ALA A 274 11.93 -5.65 -9.70
CA ALA A 274 11.41 -4.31 -9.88
C ALA A 274 12.07 -3.30 -8.93
N VAL A 275 12.22 -3.62 -7.65
CA VAL A 275 12.84 -2.70 -6.66
C VAL A 275 14.34 -2.45 -6.90
N LYS A 276 15.01 -3.32 -7.66
CA LYS A 276 16.41 -3.15 -8.03
C LYS A 276 16.59 -2.30 -9.28
N SER A 277 15.53 -2.10 -10.07
CA SER A 277 15.58 -1.35 -11.31
C SER A 277 15.79 0.15 -11.08
N ASP A 278 16.51 0.80 -11.97
CA ASP A 278 16.74 2.24 -11.87
C ASP A 278 15.43 3.03 -12.00
N ALA A 279 14.51 2.57 -12.84
CA ALA A 279 13.20 3.22 -12.99
C ALA A 279 12.39 3.25 -11.68
N VAL A 280 12.39 2.16 -10.89
CA VAL A 280 11.71 2.13 -9.58
C VAL A 280 12.48 2.94 -8.55
N LYS A 281 13.82 2.91 -8.56
CA LYS A 281 14.65 3.77 -7.71
C LYS A 281 14.43 5.26 -7.99
N ASP A 282 14.40 5.64 -9.27
CA ASP A 282 14.12 7.01 -9.70
C ASP A 282 12.69 7.45 -9.31
N ALA A 283 11.69 6.58 -9.49
CA ALA A 283 10.33 6.85 -9.04
C ALA A 283 10.26 7.02 -7.53
N ALA A 284 10.93 6.17 -6.76
CA ALA A 284 11.02 6.28 -5.32
C ALA A 284 11.70 7.59 -4.88
N GLN A 285 12.82 7.96 -5.53
CA GLN A 285 13.52 9.22 -5.24
C GLN A 285 12.65 10.43 -5.58
N LYS A 286 12.01 10.45 -6.76
CA LYS A 286 11.13 11.55 -7.20
C LYS A 286 9.91 11.71 -6.30
N SER A 287 9.37 10.60 -5.78
CA SER A 287 8.24 10.60 -4.86
C SER A 287 8.67 10.57 -3.38
N ASN A 288 9.97 10.65 -3.09
CA ASN A 288 10.58 10.56 -1.75
C ASN A 288 10.11 9.32 -0.95
N GLN A 289 9.84 8.22 -1.65
CA GLN A 289 9.49 6.94 -1.03
C GLN A 289 10.76 6.18 -0.63
N ILE A 290 10.68 5.43 0.45
CA ILE A 290 11.78 4.58 0.91
C ILE A 290 11.54 3.18 0.35
N LEU A 291 12.44 2.68 -0.50
CA LEU A 291 12.37 1.31 -0.96
C LEU A 291 12.75 0.34 0.17
N ALA A 292 11.89 -0.64 0.41
CA ALA A 292 12.03 -1.64 1.46
C ALA A 292 11.40 -2.96 1.01
N TYR A 293 12.10 -3.66 0.09
CA TYR A 293 11.62 -4.94 -0.40
C TYR A 293 11.52 -5.96 0.74
N GLN A 294 10.38 -6.64 0.77
CA GLN A 294 10.14 -7.80 1.62
C GLN A 294 9.54 -8.92 0.76
N ALA A 295 10.18 -10.08 0.75
CA ALA A 295 9.66 -11.26 0.08
C ALA A 295 8.35 -11.73 0.72
N MET A 296 7.57 -12.51 -0.03
CA MET A 296 6.22 -12.92 0.34
C MET A 296 6.09 -13.44 1.80
N PRO A 297 6.93 -14.35 2.32
CA PRO A 297 6.74 -14.84 3.70
C PRO A 297 6.92 -13.75 4.76
N GLN A 298 7.90 -12.86 4.58
CA GLN A 298 8.13 -11.76 5.52
C GLN A 298 7.05 -10.69 5.39
N TRP A 299 6.59 -10.43 4.16
CA TRP A 299 5.53 -9.48 3.89
C TRP A 299 4.19 -9.93 4.47
N ASP A 300 3.82 -11.18 4.25
CA ASP A 300 2.61 -11.79 4.81
C ASP A 300 2.61 -11.70 6.34
N LYS A 301 3.70 -12.14 6.97
CA LYS A 301 3.87 -12.02 8.42
C LYS A 301 3.72 -10.58 8.90
N ARG A 302 4.38 -9.61 8.23
CA ARG A 302 4.33 -8.20 8.63
C ARG A 302 2.92 -7.63 8.54
N VAL A 303 2.18 -7.97 7.48
CA VAL A 303 0.78 -7.53 7.31
C VAL A 303 -0.10 -8.08 8.43
N HIS A 304 0.06 -9.36 8.79
CA HIS A 304 -0.69 -9.98 9.88
C HIS A 304 -0.32 -9.40 11.25
N ASP A 305 0.97 -9.25 11.54
CA ASP A 305 1.44 -8.66 12.80
C ASP A 305 0.88 -7.23 12.97
N GLU A 306 0.91 -6.41 11.92
CA GLU A 306 0.38 -5.06 11.96
C GLU A 306 -1.15 -5.05 12.13
N PHE A 307 -1.86 -5.96 11.47
CA PHE A 307 -3.31 -6.11 11.68
C PHE A 307 -3.64 -6.39 13.15
N GLN A 308 -2.93 -7.33 13.78
CA GLN A 308 -3.13 -7.65 15.20
C GLN A 308 -2.80 -6.46 16.11
N LYS A 309 -1.69 -5.77 15.83
CA LYS A 309 -1.26 -4.57 16.58
C LYS A 309 -2.32 -3.46 16.51
N GLN A 310 -2.82 -3.15 15.32
CA GLN A 310 -3.84 -2.13 15.12
C GLN A 310 -5.17 -2.50 15.80
N GLY A 311 -5.56 -3.78 15.75
CA GLY A 311 -6.72 -4.27 16.47
C GLY A 311 -6.59 -4.17 18.00
N ALA A 312 -5.40 -4.44 18.54
CA ALA A 312 -5.12 -4.27 19.97
C ALA A 312 -5.18 -2.79 20.38
N ALA A 313 -4.56 -1.91 19.60
CA ALA A 313 -4.57 -0.46 19.83
C ALA A 313 -6.01 0.11 19.77
N PHE A 314 -6.80 -0.32 18.78
CA PHE A 314 -8.21 0.08 18.65
C PHE A 314 -9.03 -0.31 19.90
N ARG A 315 -8.91 -1.56 20.37
CA ARG A 315 -9.61 -2.01 21.60
C ARG A 315 -9.15 -1.27 22.85
N ALA A 316 -7.84 -1.04 23.00
CA ALA A 316 -7.28 -0.31 24.15
C ALA A 316 -7.76 1.15 24.18
N ALA A 317 -8.04 1.74 23.03
CA ALA A 317 -8.62 3.08 22.91
C ALA A 317 -10.13 3.12 23.15
N GLY A 318 -10.78 2.02 23.54
CA GLY A 318 -12.24 1.93 23.72
C GLY A 318 -13.01 2.04 22.40
N GLY A 319 -12.36 1.65 21.28
CA GLY A 319 -12.91 1.82 19.93
C GLY A 319 -14.22 1.06 19.73
N VAL A 320 -15.19 1.75 19.13
CA VAL A 320 -16.47 1.19 18.69
C VAL A 320 -16.48 1.25 17.15
N ARG A 321 -16.78 0.13 16.50
CA ARG A 321 -16.88 0.06 15.04
C ARG A 321 -18.06 0.91 14.54
N GLN A 322 -17.81 1.70 13.53
CA GLN A 322 -18.80 2.52 12.83
C GLN A 322 -19.53 1.73 11.75
#